data_b32312524a7526212785efe58f0489e6
#
_entry.id   b32312524a7526212785efe58f0489e6
#
_cell.length_a   1.000
_cell.length_b   1.000
_cell.length_c   1.000
_cell.angle_alpha   90.00
_cell.angle_beta   90.00
_cell.angle_gamma   90.00
#
_symmetry.space_group_name_H-M   'P 1'
#
loop_
_entity.id
_entity.type
_entity.pdbx_description
1 polymer ?
#
loop_
_entity_poly.entity_id
_entity_poly.type
_entity_poly.pdbx_seq_one_letter_code
_entity_poly.pdbx_strand_id
1 'polypeptide(L)'
;MFSVNIKKILLVILASYLASCSIPKTDFEQDQNTLLTIDKGSIIGSNNGNTYQWLGIQYGSIPDSSYRWKRGAETEKWDGVYEALEFGNTCVQKGSLINTTKRRNWGDIVGSEDCLYLNVWAPKDVFDDLSQSKPVMVWIHGGSNVSGNADFYDPSELVSSQDVIVVSINYRLGPFGWFRHPDITSTAQNPEDQSGNYGNIDSIQALEWVQRNIEFFGGDSSNVTIFGESAGGYNVAALLSAKQANGLFHKAIIQSGGIRPGDIEHSESYLEKNLPWKSYSSRELVNELLVMNEMASDRNSAATLQENLSQKEIEALMRNASTAEIYEAYLATKTNTDDMLRPFPDGNLLSELGILGSLESGFNMDVPIMIGTNRDEMKLFLLNNPRLTREFLRIPRIRDLDLWNAVSKHRSNSWKYLAVDEPAQNLTRSGRSNIYAYRFDWDDEPRKYGVDLKNLLGAAHAFEIPFVMGNFDEDALTKYILSRKNMEEVKTLSQSMMSYWAEFAYNGDPDKGREGNLTDWKAWDPGKGREKYIIFDSTHDGGIRMTNDYLTEEKLIEMLATDNKIQDYKWKCEILDAAIMFDHLTTQNVLNDFNNNQCSDLDPSTEWRKYWYDEKEQRY
;
A
#
# COMPACT_ATOMS: atom_id res chain seq x y z
N MET A 1 -12.16 2.81 -7.52
CA MET A 1 -11.78 1.90 -8.58
C MET A 1 -10.33 2.14 -8.94
N PHE A 2 -9.48 1.53 -8.20
CA PHE A 2 -8.12 1.30 -8.62
C PHE A 2 -7.88 -0.21 -8.77
N SER A 3 -8.83 -0.94 -9.34
CA SER A 3 -8.44 -2.03 -10.18
C SER A 3 -7.83 -1.34 -11.41
N VAL A 4 -6.59 -0.84 -11.20
CA VAL A 4 -5.72 -0.67 -12.33
C VAL A 4 -5.90 -1.97 -13.09
N ASN A 5 -6.50 -1.89 -14.27
CA ASN A 5 -6.55 -3.04 -15.13
C ASN A 5 -5.10 -3.31 -15.51
N ILE A 6 -4.36 -3.87 -14.54
CA ILE A 6 -2.97 -4.29 -14.62
C ILE A 6 -2.81 -5.13 -15.90
N LYS A 7 -3.90 -5.76 -16.37
CA LYS A 7 -3.98 -6.35 -17.71
C LYS A 7 -3.64 -5.36 -18.83
N LYS A 8 -3.92 -4.05 -18.69
CA LYS A 8 -3.61 -3.05 -19.74
C LYS A 8 -2.21 -2.52 -19.61
N ILE A 9 -1.71 -2.27 -18.42
CA ILE A 9 -0.30 -1.93 -18.18
C ILE A 9 0.57 -3.12 -18.55
N LEU A 10 0.19 -4.33 -18.17
CA LEU A 10 0.86 -5.58 -18.52
C LEU A 10 0.81 -5.90 -20.01
N LEU A 11 -0.09 -5.35 -20.79
CA LEU A 11 -0.14 -5.61 -22.22
C LEU A 11 0.77 -4.68 -23.04
N VAL A 12 1.13 -3.51 -22.55
CA VAL A 12 2.31 -2.77 -23.05
C VAL A 12 3.56 -3.60 -22.81
N ILE A 13 3.62 -4.26 -21.70
CA ILE A 13 4.63 -5.20 -21.24
C ILE A 13 4.53 -6.54 -21.99
N LEU A 14 3.35 -6.98 -22.41
CA LEU A 14 3.04 -8.34 -22.86
C LEU A 14 3.09 -8.60 -24.36
N ALA A 15 3.30 -7.61 -25.21
CA ALA A 15 3.56 -7.87 -26.64
C ALA A 15 4.84 -8.69 -26.89
N SER A 16 5.70 -8.83 -25.87
CA SER A 16 6.97 -9.59 -25.94
C SER A 16 6.93 -10.95 -25.23
N TYR A 17 5.83 -11.35 -24.59
CA TYR A 17 5.72 -12.63 -23.85
C TYR A 17 5.11 -13.78 -24.66
N LEU A 18 5.26 -13.76 -25.98
CA LEU A 18 4.90 -14.94 -26.80
C LEU A 18 5.96 -16.06 -26.78
N ALA A 19 7.04 -15.89 -26.02
CA ALA A 19 8.03 -16.94 -25.84
C ALA A 19 8.39 -17.07 -24.36
N SER A 20 7.83 -18.10 -23.72
CA SER A 20 8.25 -18.76 -22.47
C SER A 20 8.64 -17.86 -21.29
N CYS A 21 8.03 -18.08 -20.15
CA CYS A 21 8.68 -18.67 -18.99
C CYS A 21 7.74 -18.58 -17.79
N SER A 22 7.48 -19.74 -17.19
CA SER A 22 7.29 -19.86 -15.76
C SER A 22 8.36 -19.01 -15.07
N ILE A 23 7.99 -18.16 -14.11
CA ILE A 23 8.93 -17.71 -13.08
C ILE A 23 9.58 -19.00 -12.58
N PRO A 24 10.91 -19.17 -12.64
CA PRO A 24 11.50 -20.37 -12.10
C PRO A 24 11.13 -20.39 -10.61
N LYS A 25 10.44 -21.44 -10.14
CA LYS A 25 10.53 -21.81 -8.74
C LYS A 25 12.01 -22.11 -8.55
N THR A 26 12.72 -21.22 -7.90
CA THR A 26 14.03 -21.55 -7.34
C THR A 26 13.71 -22.50 -6.20
N ASP A 27 13.92 -23.78 -6.43
CA ASP A 27 13.95 -24.76 -5.33
C ASP A 27 15.21 -24.43 -4.52
N PHE A 28 15.04 -23.64 -3.46
CA PHE A 28 16.15 -23.29 -2.58
C PHE A 28 16.57 -24.55 -1.79
N GLU A 29 17.85 -24.85 -1.79
CA GLU A 29 18.41 -25.93 -0.96
C GLU A 29 18.66 -25.44 0.46
N GLN A 30 18.49 -26.35 1.43
CA GLN A 30 18.78 -26.08 2.83
C GLN A 30 20.24 -25.67 3.02
N ASP A 31 20.49 -24.65 3.83
CA ASP A 31 21.83 -24.29 4.29
C ASP A 31 21.94 -24.54 5.81
N GLN A 32 22.87 -25.41 6.25
CA GLN A 32 23.04 -25.74 7.67
C GLN A 32 23.43 -24.53 8.54
N ASN A 33 24.01 -23.48 7.94
CA ASN A 33 24.32 -22.25 8.66
C ASN A 33 23.05 -21.46 9.03
N THR A 34 21.89 -21.81 8.46
CA THR A 34 20.58 -21.19 8.73
C THR A 34 19.74 -21.96 9.74
N LEU A 35 20.27 -23.03 10.33
CA LEU A 35 19.55 -23.83 11.34
C LEU A 35 19.47 -23.06 12.66
N LEU A 36 18.26 -22.66 13.05
CA LEU A 36 17.96 -21.89 14.26
C LEU A 36 16.93 -22.61 15.12
N THR A 37 16.83 -22.20 16.37
CA THR A 37 15.72 -22.60 17.26
C THR A 37 15.00 -21.34 17.72
N ILE A 38 13.75 -21.18 17.33
CA ILE A 38 12.87 -20.07 17.67
C ILE A 38 11.83 -20.49 18.73
N ASP A 39 10.91 -19.60 19.11
CA ASP A 39 9.92 -19.85 20.17
C ASP A 39 9.01 -21.06 19.93
N LYS A 40 8.80 -21.46 18.68
CA LYS A 40 7.89 -22.57 18.30
C LYS A 40 8.63 -23.88 17.96
N GLY A 41 9.92 -23.87 17.65
CA GLY A 41 10.70 -25.05 17.30
C GLY A 41 11.94 -24.73 16.47
N SER A 42 12.61 -25.77 15.98
CA SER A 42 13.77 -25.59 15.08
C SER A 42 13.33 -25.27 13.65
N ILE A 43 14.08 -24.39 12.99
CA ILE A 43 13.79 -23.91 11.63
C ILE A 43 15.08 -23.89 10.80
N ILE A 44 14.99 -24.24 9.53
CA ILE A 44 16.12 -24.16 8.59
C ILE A 44 15.69 -23.38 7.35
N GLY A 45 16.55 -22.48 6.92
CA GLY A 45 16.38 -21.67 5.71
C GLY A 45 17.37 -22.06 4.60
N SER A 46 17.62 -21.13 3.71
CA SER A 46 18.50 -21.29 2.55
C SER A 46 19.45 -20.10 2.39
N ASN A 47 20.36 -20.25 1.45
CA ASN A 47 21.30 -19.22 1.02
C ASN A 47 21.05 -18.92 -0.46
N ASN A 48 20.61 -17.71 -0.78
CA ASN A 48 20.32 -17.29 -2.16
C ASN A 48 21.56 -16.70 -2.89
N GLY A 49 22.73 -16.81 -2.31
CA GLY A 49 23.98 -16.25 -2.84
C GLY A 49 24.40 -14.94 -2.18
N ASN A 50 23.46 -14.05 -1.90
CA ASN A 50 23.70 -12.74 -1.28
C ASN A 50 23.35 -12.70 0.21
N THR A 51 22.28 -13.41 0.62
CA THR A 51 21.75 -13.39 1.99
C THR A 51 21.42 -14.81 2.46
N TYR A 52 21.31 -15.00 3.76
CA TYR A 52 20.49 -16.05 4.34
C TYR A 52 19.03 -15.65 4.29
N GLN A 53 18.14 -16.63 4.07
CA GLN A 53 16.70 -16.38 4.02
C GLN A 53 15.89 -17.53 4.62
N TRP A 54 14.80 -17.20 5.27
CA TRP A 54 13.79 -18.11 5.79
C TRP A 54 12.44 -17.67 5.28
N LEU A 55 11.80 -18.49 4.46
CA LEU A 55 10.58 -18.16 3.72
C LEU A 55 9.38 -18.91 4.26
N GLY A 56 8.22 -18.25 4.34
CA GLY A 56 6.96 -18.87 4.71
C GLY A 56 6.86 -19.27 6.19
N ILE A 57 7.40 -18.49 7.09
CA ILE A 57 7.23 -18.70 8.53
C ILE A 57 5.83 -18.24 8.94
N GLN A 58 5.04 -19.13 9.52
CA GLN A 58 3.70 -18.81 9.98
C GLN A 58 3.75 -18.06 11.32
N TYR A 59 3.27 -16.80 11.35
CA TYR A 59 3.23 -15.97 12.55
C TYR A 59 1.87 -15.97 13.25
N GLY A 60 0.82 -16.37 12.53
CA GLY A 60 -0.55 -16.53 12.99
C GLY A 60 -1.29 -17.55 12.12
N SER A 61 -2.41 -18.07 12.57
CA SER A 61 -3.18 -19.06 11.83
C SER A 61 -4.66 -18.71 11.75
N ILE A 62 -5.27 -19.01 10.61
CA ILE A 62 -6.72 -18.98 10.40
C ILE A 62 -7.16 -20.41 10.07
N PRO A 63 -7.29 -21.28 11.08
CA PRO A 63 -7.46 -22.71 10.86
C PRO A 63 -8.81 -23.07 10.20
N ASP A 64 -9.81 -22.22 10.38
CA ASP A 64 -11.14 -22.38 9.79
C ASP A 64 -11.93 -21.06 9.77
N SER A 65 -13.13 -21.09 9.19
CA SER A 65 -13.99 -19.91 9.05
C SER A 65 -14.48 -19.31 10.37
N SER A 66 -14.35 -20.01 11.50
CA SER A 66 -14.68 -19.46 12.82
C SER A 66 -13.70 -18.38 13.28
N TYR A 67 -12.51 -18.34 12.68
CA TYR A 67 -11.50 -17.29 12.85
C TYR A 67 -11.62 -16.15 11.83
N ARG A 68 -12.51 -16.27 10.84
CA ARG A 68 -12.82 -15.16 9.94
C ARG A 68 -13.31 -13.97 10.75
N TRP A 69 -12.76 -12.80 10.51
CA TRP A 69 -13.03 -11.56 11.27
C TRP A 69 -12.76 -11.66 12.78
N LYS A 70 -11.63 -12.26 13.09
CA LYS A 70 -11.02 -12.30 14.42
C LYS A 70 -9.51 -12.16 14.28
N ARG A 71 -8.86 -11.89 15.41
CA ARG A 71 -7.41 -12.04 15.50
C ARG A 71 -7.01 -13.48 15.14
N GLY A 72 -5.93 -13.66 14.39
CA GLY A 72 -5.38 -14.98 14.08
C GLY A 72 -5.03 -15.77 15.34
N ALA A 73 -5.25 -17.08 15.30
CA ALA A 73 -4.80 -17.97 16.36
C ALA A 73 -3.28 -17.96 16.47
N GLU A 74 -2.77 -18.23 17.67
CA GLU A 74 -1.35 -18.51 17.86
C GLU A 74 -0.97 -19.79 17.10
N THR A 75 0.21 -19.80 16.49
CA THR A 75 0.78 -20.99 15.84
C THR A 75 1.16 -22.04 16.88
N GLU A 76 0.97 -23.29 16.56
CA GLU A 76 1.40 -24.39 17.41
C GLU A 76 2.92 -24.61 17.35
N LYS A 77 3.47 -25.24 18.39
CA LYS A 77 4.84 -25.73 18.36
C LYS A 77 4.94 -26.96 17.47
N TRP A 78 6.06 -27.09 16.80
CA TRP A 78 6.34 -28.26 15.98
C TRP A 78 7.53 -29.08 16.49
N ASP A 79 7.48 -30.39 16.21
CA ASP A 79 8.59 -31.29 16.43
C ASP A 79 9.47 -31.39 15.18
N GLY A 80 10.78 -31.59 15.36
CA GLY A 80 11.72 -31.67 14.26
C GLY A 80 12.14 -30.29 13.73
N VAL A 81 12.49 -30.22 12.45
CA VAL A 81 12.98 -29.00 11.81
C VAL A 81 11.96 -28.54 10.77
N TYR A 82 11.46 -27.32 10.91
CA TYR A 82 10.60 -26.67 9.92
C TYR A 82 11.47 -26.17 8.75
N GLU A 83 11.13 -26.57 7.53
CA GLU A 83 11.83 -26.16 6.31
C GLU A 83 11.24 -24.84 5.78
N ALA A 84 11.88 -23.71 6.09
CA ALA A 84 11.47 -22.38 5.64
C ALA A 84 12.11 -22.04 4.28
N LEU A 85 11.76 -22.81 3.25
CA LEU A 85 12.38 -22.77 1.92
C LEU A 85 11.41 -22.22 0.84
N GLU A 86 10.12 -22.17 1.12
CA GLU A 86 9.08 -21.71 0.19
C GLU A 86 8.23 -20.63 0.85
N PHE A 87 7.78 -19.66 0.05
CA PHE A 87 6.84 -18.66 0.51
C PHE A 87 5.52 -19.30 0.96
N GLY A 88 4.91 -18.72 1.99
CA GLY A 88 3.61 -19.15 2.49
C GLY A 88 2.45 -18.81 1.55
N ASN A 89 1.24 -19.16 1.96
CA ASN A 89 0.04 -18.89 1.18
C ASN A 89 -0.16 -17.40 0.93
N THR A 90 -0.52 -17.05 -0.30
CA THR A 90 -1.06 -15.73 -0.65
C THR A 90 -2.42 -15.55 0.01
N CYS A 91 -2.74 -14.36 0.51
CA CYS A 91 -4.07 -14.04 1.03
C CYS A 91 -5.12 -13.96 -0.10
N VAL A 92 -6.38 -14.18 0.24
CA VAL A 92 -7.49 -14.24 -0.73
C VAL A 92 -7.61 -12.95 -1.53
N GLN A 93 -7.54 -13.06 -2.84
CA GLN A 93 -7.56 -11.91 -3.77
C GLN A 93 -7.80 -12.36 -5.21
N LYS A 94 -7.96 -11.42 -6.16
CA LYS A 94 -7.88 -11.75 -7.59
C LYS A 94 -6.43 -11.99 -8.02
N GLY A 95 -6.21 -13.08 -8.72
CA GLY A 95 -4.91 -13.39 -9.32
C GLY A 95 -4.46 -12.29 -10.28
N SER A 96 -3.21 -11.86 -10.12
CA SER A 96 -2.60 -10.79 -10.91
C SER A 96 -1.07 -10.91 -10.91
N LEU A 97 -0.37 -9.98 -11.56
CA LEU A 97 1.08 -9.94 -11.51
C LEU A 97 1.60 -9.62 -10.11
N ILE A 98 1.02 -8.62 -9.47
CA ILE A 98 1.52 -8.10 -8.16
C ILE A 98 1.33 -9.09 -6.99
N ASN A 99 0.71 -10.22 -7.22
CA ASN A 99 0.58 -11.30 -6.25
C ASN A 99 1.18 -12.61 -6.74
N THR A 100 2.14 -12.53 -7.64
CA THR A 100 2.92 -13.65 -8.19
C THR A 100 2.09 -14.80 -8.81
N THR A 101 0.78 -14.57 -8.99
CA THR A 101 -0.12 -15.58 -9.55
C THR A 101 0.26 -15.91 -10.99
N LYS A 102 0.29 -17.20 -11.33
CA LYS A 102 0.52 -17.65 -12.71
C LYS A 102 -0.51 -17.01 -13.66
N ARG A 103 -0.06 -16.50 -14.80
CA ARG A 103 -0.88 -15.76 -15.78
C ARG A 103 -2.20 -16.46 -16.15
N ARG A 104 -2.24 -17.78 -16.18
CA ARG A 104 -3.46 -18.54 -16.49
C ARG A 104 -4.59 -18.33 -15.47
N ASN A 105 -4.24 -17.94 -14.24
CA ASN A 105 -5.17 -17.72 -13.14
C ASN A 105 -5.44 -16.22 -12.88
N TRP A 106 -4.99 -15.33 -13.79
CA TRP A 106 -5.25 -13.91 -13.63
C TRP A 106 -6.74 -13.60 -13.78
N GLY A 107 -7.28 -12.94 -12.76
CA GLY A 107 -8.70 -12.61 -12.65
C GLY A 107 -9.52 -13.64 -11.91
N ASP A 108 -8.97 -14.84 -11.67
CA ASP A 108 -9.60 -15.85 -10.80
C ASP A 108 -9.42 -15.45 -9.32
N ILE A 109 -10.28 -15.96 -8.46
CA ILE A 109 -10.08 -15.87 -7.00
C ILE A 109 -8.98 -16.86 -6.63
N VAL A 110 -7.94 -16.37 -5.97
CA VAL A 110 -6.77 -17.16 -5.56
C VAL A 110 -6.45 -16.89 -4.09
N GLY A 111 -5.57 -17.71 -3.51
CA GLY A 111 -5.11 -17.56 -2.14
C GLY A 111 -5.91 -18.35 -1.12
N SER A 112 -5.60 -18.11 0.15
CA SER A 112 -6.19 -18.79 1.31
C SER A 112 -6.53 -17.75 2.39
N GLU A 113 -7.52 -18.03 3.24
CA GLU A 113 -7.72 -17.26 4.48
C GLU A 113 -6.59 -17.50 5.48
N ASP A 114 -6.04 -18.74 5.52
CA ASP A 114 -4.83 -19.06 6.28
C ASP A 114 -3.58 -18.64 5.51
N CYS A 115 -3.23 -17.35 5.63
CA CYS A 115 -2.18 -16.68 4.88
C CYS A 115 -1.24 -15.83 5.74
N LEU A 116 -1.27 -15.99 7.06
CA LEU A 116 -0.51 -15.18 8.00
C LEU A 116 0.94 -15.68 8.09
N TYR A 117 1.71 -15.39 7.05
CA TYR A 117 3.11 -15.79 6.88
C TYR A 117 4.02 -14.58 6.74
N LEU A 118 5.25 -14.75 7.18
CA LEU A 118 6.33 -13.78 6.99
C LEU A 118 7.58 -14.46 6.44
N ASN A 119 8.52 -13.65 5.97
CA ASN A 119 9.79 -14.07 5.45
C ASN A 119 10.89 -13.22 6.08
N VAL A 120 12.06 -13.78 6.31
CA VAL A 120 13.22 -13.10 6.91
C VAL A 120 14.42 -13.22 5.99
N TRP A 121 15.11 -12.11 5.75
CA TRP A 121 16.40 -12.05 5.08
C TRP A 121 17.43 -11.42 6.01
N ALA A 122 18.59 -12.04 6.12
CA ALA A 122 19.70 -11.56 6.95
C ALA A 122 21.04 -11.59 6.18
N PRO A 123 21.98 -10.68 6.51
CA PRO A 123 23.34 -10.73 5.96
C PRO A 123 24.01 -12.07 6.26
N LYS A 124 24.92 -12.52 5.39
CA LYS A 124 25.58 -13.81 5.56
C LYS A 124 26.53 -13.88 6.75
N ASP A 125 27.06 -12.76 7.16
CA ASP A 125 27.95 -12.61 8.30
C ASP A 125 27.22 -12.30 9.61
N VAL A 126 25.89 -12.35 9.60
CA VAL A 126 25.02 -12.00 10.76
C VAL A 126 25.35 -12.83 12.00
N PHE A 127 25.91 -14.04 11.85
CA PHE A 127 26.28 -14.95 12.95
C PHE A 127 27.78 -14.91 13.28
N ASP A 128 28.60 -14.14 12.55
CA ASP A 128 30.04 -14.06 12.80
C ASP A 128 30.36 -13.28 14.09
N ASP A 129 29.53 -12.28 14.40
CA ASP A 129 29.64 -11.51 15.65
C ASP A 129 28.24 -11.22 16.23
N LEU A 130 27.74 -12.12 17.05
CA LEU A 130 26.45 -12.02 17.74
C LEU A 130 26.37 -10.85 18.77
N SER A 131 27.48 -10.18 19.04
CA SER A 131 27.45 -8.97 19.89
C SER A 131 26.96 -7.72 19.14
N GLN A 132 26.83 -7.80 17.80
CA GLN A 132 26.40 -6.72 16.93
C GLN A 132 25.09 -7.08 16.23
N SER A 133 23.98 -7.01 16.97
CA SER A 133 22.65 -7.21 16.38
C SER A 133 22.34 -6.12 15.35
N LYS A 134 21.67 -6.51 14.26
CA LYS A 134 21.36 -5.64 13.12
C LYS A 134 20.00 -4.97 13.28
N PRO A 135 19.81 -3.72 12.79
CA PRO A 135 18.48 -3.13 12.72
C PRO A 135 17.56 -3.96 11.84
N VAL A 136 16.30 -4.00 12.24
CA VAL A 136 15.26 -4.79 11.56
C VAL A 136 14.33 -3.85 10.82
N MET A 137 14.06 -4.13 9.55
CA MET A 137 13.12 -3.40 8.71
C MET A 137 11.96 -4.33 8.34
N VAL A 138 10.73 -4.00 8.74
CA VAL A 138 9.53 -4.82 8.48
C VAL A 138 8.73 -4.21 7.34
N TRP A 139 8.70 -4.90 6.20
CA TRP A 139 7.99 -4.49 4.99
C TRP A 139 6.52 -4.86 5.03
N ILE A 140 5.65 -3.88 4.81
CA ILE A 140 4.20 -4.00 4.68
C ILE A 140 3.84 -3.63 3.25
N HIS A 141 3.44 -4.62 2.45
CA HIS A 141 3.20 -4.41 1.02
C HIS A 141 1.97 -3.53 0.73
N GLY A 142 1.94 -2.93 -0.46
CA GLY A 142 0.81 -2.18 -1.00
C GLY A 142 -0.23 -3.07 -1.70
N GLY A 143 -1.02 -2.43 -2.56
CA GLY A 143 -2.06 -3.09 -3.37
C GLY A 143 -3.48 -2.79 -2.91
N SER A 144 -3.73 -1.55 -2.45
CA SER A 144 -5.06 -1.03 -2.07
C SER A 144 -5.76 -1.83 -0.96
N ASN A 145 -5.02 -2.61 -0.17
CA ASN A 145 -5.56 -3.56 0.81
C ASN A 145 -6.49 -4.65 0.23
N VAL A 146 -6.49 -4.83 -1.08
CA VAL A 146 -7.29 -5.83 -1.80
C VAL A 146 -6.44 -6.80 -2.63
N SER A 147 -5.17 -6.51 -2.82
CA SER A 147 -4.21 -7.35 -3.54
C SER A 147 -2.80 -7.13 -3.03
N GLY A 148 -1.87 -7.97 -3.47
CA GLY A 148 -0.46 -7.90 -3.08
C GLY A 148 -0.01 -9.15 -2.34
N ASN A 149 1.30 -9.29 -2.20
CA ASN A 149 1.92 -10.44 -1.54
C ASN A 149 3.35 -10.09 -1.14
N ALA A 150 3.80 -10.64 -0.02
CA ALA A 150 5.15 -10.43 0.49
C ALA A 150 6.25 -11.01 -0.41
N ASP A 151 5.94 -12.05 -1.20
CA ASP A 151 6.88 -12.72 -2.11
C ASP A 151 7.16 -11.93 -3.41
N PHE A 152 6.46 -10.82 -3.64
CA PHE A 152 6.68 -9.96 -4.81
C PHE A 152 7.97 -9.11 -4.68
N TYR A 153 8.48 -8.95 -3.46
CA TYR A 153 9.57 -8.04 -3.14
C TYR A 153 10.78 -8.82 -2.63
N ASP A 154 11.90 -8.77 -3.37
CA ASP A 154 13.17 -9.35 -2.93
C ASP A 154 14.09 -8.25 -2.37
N PRO A 155 14.35 -8.21 -1.06
CA PRO A 155 15.19 -7.22 -0.41
C PRO A 155 16.66 -7.64 -0.31
N SER A 156 17.10 -8.69 -0.98
CA SER A 156 18.43 -9.27 -0.80
C SER A 156 19.58 -8.29 -1.00
N GLU A 157 19.43 -7.34 -1.95
CA GLU A 157 20.44 -6.31 -2.19
C GLU A 157 20.47 -5.26 -1.07
N LEU A 158 19.31 -4.81 -0.59
CA LEU A 158 19.22 -3.91 0.57
C LEU A 158 19.87 -4.57 1.80
N VAL A 159 19.53 -5.83 2.07
CA VAL A 159 20.06 -6.59 3.21
C VAL A 159 21.57 -6.74 3.12
N SER A 160 22.09 -7.23 1.98
CA SER A 160 23.52 -7.52 1.83
C SER A 160 24.40 -6.29 1.72
N SER A 161 23.91 -5.22 1.09
CA SER A 161 24.69 -4.00 0.88
C SER A 161 24.65 -3.02 2.05
N GLN A 162 23.60 -3.07 2.87
CA GLN A 162 23.39 -2.10 3.94
C GLN A 162 23.44 -2.68 5.36
N ASP A 163 23.69 -4.00 5.47
CA ASP A 163 23.87 -4.70 6.74
C ASP A 163 22.66 -4.58 7.67
N VAL A 164 21.47 -4.83 7.14
CA VAL A 164 20.18 -4.79 7.85
C VAL A 164 19.47 -6.14 7.73
N ILE A 165 18.53 -6.43 8.62
CA ILE A 165 17.59 -7.53 8.46
C ILE A 165 16.27 -6.98 7.89
N VAL A 166 15.72 -7.68 6.88
CA VAL A 166 14.39 -7.35 6.36
C VAL A 166 13.43 -8.50 6.64
N VAL A 167 12.25 -8.14 7.12
CA VAL A 167 11.11 -9.04 7.31
C VAL A 167 9.98 -8.57 6.39
N SER A 168 9.44 -9.41 5.51
CA SER A 168 8.24 -9.10 4.75
C SER A 168 7.05 -9.89 5.27
N ILE A 169 5.88 -9.27 5.36
CA ILE A 169 4.68 -9.88 5.95
C ILE A 169 3.54 -9.95 4.95
N ASN A 170 2.78 -11.05 4.95
CA ASN A 170 1.42 -11.09 4.44
C ASN A 170 0.44 -10.67 5.54
N TYR A 171 -0.66 -10.07 5.17
CA TYR A 171 -1.78 -9.72 6.04
C TYR A 171 -3.08 -9.90 5.26
N ARG A 172 -4.20 -10.21 5.94
CA ARG A 172 -5.48 -10.45 5.27
C ARG A 172 -5.92 -9.24 4.46
N LEU A 173 -6.52 -9.50 3.30
CA LEU A 173 -6.89 -8.52 2.28
C LEU A 173 -8.41 -8.52 2.04
N GLY A 174 -8.88 -7.48 1.37
CA GLY A 174 -10.26 -7.38 0.94
C GLY A 174 -11.25 -7.49 2.11
N PRO A 175 -12.37 -8.19 1.91
CA PRO A 175 -13.38 -8.37 2.94
C PRO A 175 -12.93 -9.25 4.11
N PHE A 176 -11.75 -9.88 4.03
CA PHE A 176 -11.18 -10.66 5.13
C PHE A 176 -10.29 -9.82 6.05
N GLY A 177 -9.70 -8.73 5.52
CA GLY A 177 -8.82 -7.83 6.24
C GLY A 177 -9.51 -6.58 6.78
N TRP A 178 -10.47 -6.03 6.05
CA TRP A 178 -11.24 -4.84 6.45
C TRP A 178 -12.72 -5.11 6.25
N PHE A 179 -13.37 -5.44 7.35
CA PHE A 179 -14.78 -5.79 7.35
C PHE A 179 -15.42 -5.44 8.68
N ARG A 180 -16.51 -4.69 8.64
CA ARG A 180 -17.22 -4.30 9.84
C ARG A 180 -18.73 -4.46 9.62
N HIS A 181 -19.33 -5.45 10.32
CA HIS A 181 -20.77 -5.68 10.34
C HIS A 181 -21.26 -5.64 11.80
N PRO A 182 -22.30 -4.84 12.12
CA PRO A 182 -22.76 -4.68 13.51
C PRO A 182 -23.05 -6.01 14.23
N ASP A 183 -23.64 -6.97 13.51
CA ASP A 183 -24.03 -8.26 14.10
C ASP A 183 -22.83 -9.19 14.35
N ILE A 184 -21.66 -8.92 13.73
CA ILE A 184 -20.42 -9.66 13.99
C ILE A 184 -19.61 -8.96 15.07
N THR A 185 -19.42 -7.66 14.96
CA THR A 185 -18.58 -6.91 15.89
C THR A 185 -19.19 -6.86 17.30
N SER A 186 -20.52 -6.78 17.43
CA SER A 186 -21.18 -6.72 18.75
C SER A 186 -21.22 -8.06 19.49
N THR A 187 -20.99 -9.20 18.81
CA THR A 187 -20.88 -10.53 19.47
C THR A 187 -19.45 -10.84 19.91
N ALA A 188 -18.48 -10.11 19.39
CA ALA A 188 -17.08 -10.35 19.68
C ALA A 188 -16.74 -10.11 21.16
N GLN A 189 -15.91 -11.00 21.72
CA GLN A 189 -15.62 -11.01 23.16
C GLN A 189 -14.41 -10.12 23.53
N ASN A 190 -13.55 -9.82 22.56
CA ASN A 190 -12.39 -8.98 22.77
C ASN A 190 -12.42 -7.74 21.86
N PRO A 191 -11.73 -6.64 22.24
CA PRO A 191 -11.74 -5.39 21.48
C PRO A 191 -11.13 -5.52 20.07
N GLU A 192 -10.15 -6.40 19.87
CA GLU A 192 -9.53 -6.60 18.56
C GLU A 192 -10.53 -7.20 17.55
N ASP A 193 -11.30 -8.21 17.99
CA ASP A 193 -12.34 -8.82 17.17
C ASP A 193 -13.52 -7.87 16.88
N GLN A 194 -13.70 -6.82 17.71
CA GLN A 194 -14.70 -5.76 17.48
C GLN A 194 -14.25 -4.69 16.48
N SER A 195 -12.98 -4.65 16.13
CA SER A 195 -12.37 -3.55 15.38
C SER A 195 -12.87 -3.46 13.91
N GLY A 196 -12.82 -4.54 13.18
CA GLY A 196 -13.00 -4.53 11.72
C GLY A 196 -11.70 -4.30 10.95
N ASN A 197 -10.60 -3.99 11.62
CA ASN A 197 -9.27 -3.71 11.04
C ASN A 197 -8.35 -4.94 11.11
N TYR A 198 -8.83 -6.10 10.66
CA TYR A 198 -8.14 -7.37 10.86
C TYR A 198 -6.78 -7.44 10.16
N GLY A 199 -6.61 -6.80 8.98
CA GLY A 199 -5.32 -6.72 8.31
C GLY A 199 -4.27 -5.91 9.11
N ASN A 200 -4.69 -4.88 9.85
CA ASN A 200 -3.80 -4.16 10.76
C ASN A 200 -3.51 -4.96 12.04
N ILE A 201 -4.48 -5.73 12.54
CA ILE A 201 -4.30 -6.65 13.67
C ILE A 201 -3.32 -7.77 13.29
N ASP A 202 -3.40 -8.29 12.07
CA ASP A 202 -2.43 -9.26 11.53
C ASP A 202 -1.02 -8.67 11.50
N SER A 203 -0.87 -7.41 11.07
CA SER A 203 0.42 -6.71 11.07
C SER A 203 0.97 -6.53 12.49
N ILE A 204 0.12 -6.25 13.48
CA ILE A 204 0.51 -6.21 14.90
C ILE A 204 0.98 -7.60 15.36
N GLN A 205 0.26 -8.65 15.01
CA GLN A 205 0.63 -10.03 15.37
C GLN A 205 1.97 -10.43 14.73
N ALA A 206 2.26 -9.99 13.51
CA ALA A 206 3.56 -10.17 12.88
C ALA A 206 4.68 -9.41 13.63
N LEU A 207 4.42 -8.17 14.05
CA LEU A 207 5.38 -7.38 14.84
C LEU A 207 5.62 -8.01 16.23
N GLU A 208 4.61 -8.58 16.88
CA GLU A 208 4.78 -9.35 18.11
C GLU A 208 5.65 -10.61 17.88
N TRP A 209 5.49 -11.26 16.72
CA TRP A 209 6.38 -12.36 16.34
C TRP A 209 7.83 -11.86 16.18
N VAL A 210 8.04 -10.71 15.52
CA VAL A 210 9.37 -10.09 15.38
C VAL A 210 9.96 -9.83 16.76
N GLN A 211 9.23 -9.25 17.69
CA GLN A 211 9.70 -8.98 19.04
C GLN A 211 10.14 -10.27 19.80
N ARG A 212 9.47 -11.40 19.56
CA ARG A 212 9.80 -12.67 20.23
C ARG A 212 10.96 -13.42 19.57
N ASN A 213 11.18 -13.23 18.26
CA ASN A 213 12.01 -14.17 17.50
C ASN A 213 13.20 -13.57 16.76
N ILE A 214 13.17 -12.26 16.45
CA ILE A 214 14.14 -11.71 15.50
C ILE A 214 15.60 -11.75 15.99
N GLU A 215 15.80 -11.81 17.30
CA GLU A 215 17.14 -11.96 17.89
C GLU A 215 17.81 -13.29 17.52
N PHE A 216 17.02 -14.36 17.30
CA PHE A 216 17.55 -15.63 16.82
C PHE A 216 18.10 -15.53 15.39
N PHE A 217 17.64 -14.55 14.63
CA PHE A 217 18.11 -14.25 13.26
C PHE A 217 19.20 -13.16 13.25
N GLY A 218 19.70 -12.75 14.42
CA GLY A 218 20.72 -11.70 14.58
C GLY A 218 20.19 -10.28 14.53
N GLY A 219 18.87 -10.10 14.61
CA GLY A 219 18.23 -8.78 14.64
C GLY A 219 18.15 -8.16 16.03
N ASP A 220 18.04 -6.85 16.08
CA ASP A 220 17.81 -6.07 17.30
C ASP A 220 16.32 -5.79 17.46
N SER A 221 15.66 -6.52 18.38
CA SER A 221 14.24 -6.34 18.69
C SER A 221 13.91 -4.94 19.25
N SER A 222 14.93 -4.23 19.78
CA SER A 222 14.80 -2.84 20.26
C SER A 222 15.04 -1.79 19.15
N ASN A 223 15.34 -2.22 17.92
CA ASN A 223 15.63 -1.34 16.78
C ASN A 223 14.87 -1.77 15.51
N VAL A 224 13.54 -1.77 15.59
CA VAL A 224 12.63 -2.18 14.52
C VAL A 224 12.09 -0.95 13.79
N THR A 225 12.22 -0.92 12.46
CA THR A 225 11.64 0.08 11.56
C THR A 225 10.54 -0.58 10.73
N ILE A 226 9.30 -0.09 10.80
CA ILE A 226 8.24 -0.51 9.87
C ILE A 226 8.28 0.37 8.62
N PHE A 227 8.12 -0.23 7.45
CA PHE A 227 8.06 0.51 6.20
C PHE A 227 7.08 -0.13 5.22
N GLY A 228 6.44 0.69 4.40
CA GLY A 228 5.45 0.21 3.45
C GLY A 228 5.10 1.26 2.42
N GLU A 229 4.60 0.80 1.27
CA GLU A 229 4.25 1.67 0.15
C GLU A 229 2.76 1.58 -0.15
N SER A 230 2.17 2.70 -0.66
CA SER A 230 0.75 2.76 -1.02
C SER A 230 -0.15 2.37 0.15
N ALA A 231 -1.01 1.35 0.00
CA ALA A 231 -1.81 0.80 1.10
C ALA A 231 -0.94 0.32 2.28
N GLY A 232 0.27 -0.20 2.03
CA GLY A 232 1.24 -0.53 3.07
C GLY A 232 1.68 0.71 3.85
N GLY A 233 1.88 1.84 3.18
CA GLY A 233 2.15 3.12 3.82
C GLY A 233 0.98 3.63 4.67
N TYR A 234 -0.28 3.44 4.22
CA TYR A 234 -1.46 3.68 5.04
C TYR A 234 -1.50 2.79 6.29
N ASN A 235 -1.12 1.51 6.14
CA ASN A 235 -1.06 0.58 7.26
C ASN A 235 0.04 0.96 8.25
N VAL A 236 1.21 1.45 7.79
CA VAL A 236 2.24 2.04 8.65
C VAL A 236 1.68 3.23 9.45
N ALA A 237 0.95 4.14 8.79
CA ALA A 237 0.32 5.28 9.47
C ALA A 237 -0.75 4.84 10.49
N ALA A 238 -1.52 3.79 10.17
CA ALA A 238 -2.48 3.19 11.10
C ALA A 238 -1.78 2.58 12.32
N LEU A 239 -0.67 1.86 12.13
CA LEU A 239 0.11 1.28 13.21
C LEU A 239 0.74 2.35 14.13
N LEU A 240 1.18 3.50 13.57
CA LEU A 240 1.61 4.65 14.36
C LEU A 240 0.52 5.19 15.29
N SER A 241 -0.74 4.98 14.94
CA SER A 241 -1.92 5.40 15.72
C SER A 241 -2.46 4.32 16.65
N ALA A 242 -2.08 3.05 16.44
CA ALA A 242 -2.60 1.91 17.19
C ALA A 242 -1.88 1.74 18.53
N LYS A 243 -2.64 1.80 19.65
CA LYS A 243 -2.06 1.59 21.00
C LYS A 243 -1.43 0.21 21.18
N GLN A 244 -2.00 -0.79 20.54
CA GLN A 244 -1.54 -2.19 20.60
C GLN A 244 -0.17 -2.37 19.93
N ALA A 245 0.20 -1.48 19.02
CA ALA A 245 1.50 -1.49 18.36
C ALA A 245 2.60 -0.78 19.15
N ASN A 246 2.26 -0.18 20.28
CA ASN A 246 3.21 0.59 21.10
C ASN A 246 4.33 -0.30 21.64
N GLY A 247 5.58 0.10 21.34
CA GLY A 247 6.79 -0.63 21.72
C GLY A 247 7.15 -1.81 20.80
N LEU A 248 6.34 -2.12 19.76
CA LEU A 248 6.66 -3.16 18.79
C LEU A 248 7.58 -2.68 17.68
N PHE A 249 7.67 -1.36 17.47
CA PHE A 249 8.60 -0.73 16.53
C PHE A 249 9.08 0.63 17.05
N HIS A 250 10.16 1.15 16.46
CA HIS A 250 10.93 2.28 16.96
C HIS A 250 11.09 3.39 15.92
N LYS A 251 10.78 3.11 14.65
CA LYS A 251 10.83 4.04 13.53
C LYS A 251 9.81 3.64 12.47
N ALA A 252 9.38 4.59 11.63
CA ALA A 252 8.41 4.34 10.58
C ALA A 252 8.77 5.06 9.28
N ILE A 253 8.58 4.37 8.14
CA ILE A 253 8.75 4.93 6.80
C ILE A 253 7.44 4.75 6.03
N ILE A 254 6.82 5.86 5.62
CA ILE A 254 5.57 5.92 4.87
C ILE A 254 5.89 6.30 3.43
N GLN A 255 5.82 5.34 2.51
CA GLN A 255 6.10 5.56 1.09
C GLN A 255 4.77 5.69 0.33
N SER A 256 4.51 6.84 -0.27
CA SER A 256 3.31 7.11 -1.08
C SER A 256 2.00 6.68 -0.41
N GLY A 257 1.97 6.70 0.92
CA GLY A 257 0.83 6.33 1.75
C GLY A 257 -0.13 7.48 1.95
N GLY A 258 -0.92 7.39 3.03
CA GLY A 258 -1.83 8.44 3.47
C GLY A 258 -2.23 8.24 4.93
N ILE A 259 -2.93 9.22 5.46
CA ILE A 259 -3.30 9.28 6.87
C ILE A 259 -4.81 9.34 7.10
N ARG A 260 -5.60 9.14 6.05
CA ARG A 260 -7.05 9.24 6.15
C ARG A 260 -7.70 7.89 6.41
N PRO A 261 -8.56 7.80 7.44
CA PRO A 261 -9.24 6.57 7.80
C PRO A 261 -10.38 6.24 6.83
N GLY A 262 -10.85 5.00 6.89
CA GLY A 262 -12.13 4.58 6.35
C GLY A 262 -13.29 5.17 7.15
N ASP A 263 -14.51 5.09 6.60
CA ASP A 263 -15.73 5.56 7.25
C ASP A 263 -16.55 4.35 7.73
N ILE A 264 -16.76 4.27 9.05
CA ILE A 264 -17.53 3.20 9.69
C ILE A 264 -18.98 3.22 9.23
N GLU A 265 -19.62 4.39 9.18
CA GLU A 265 -21.01 4.51 8.75
C GLU A 265 -21.19 3.98 7.33
N HIS A 266 -20.25 4.31 6.42
CA HIS A 266 -20.27 3.77 5.07
C HIS A 266 -20.11 2.25 5.05
N SER A 267 -19.26 1.69 5.92
CA SER A 267 -18.99 0.26 5.95
C SER A 267 -20.15 -0.55 6.53
N GLU A 268 -20.92 0.02 7.44
CA GLU A 268 -22.00 -0.65 8.17
C GLU A 268 -23.41 -0.35 7.64
N SER A 269 -23.57 0.65 6.75
CA SER A 269 -24.89 1.04 6.23
C SER A 269 -25.19 0.42 4.87
N TYR A 270 -26.47 0.37 4.50
CA TYR A 270 -26.86 0.04 3.13
C TYR A 270 -26.38 1.11 2.14
N LEU A 271 -26.01 0.68 0.93
CA LEU A 271 -25.65 1.58 -0.15
C LEU A 271 -26.92 2.25 -0.71
N GLU A 272 -27.08 3.53 -0.43
CA GLU A 272 -28.12 4.34 -1.07
C GLU A 272 -27.68 4.73 -2.48
N LYS A 273 -28.66 4.78 -3.41
CA LYS A 273 -28.41 5.07 -4.83
C LYS A 273 -27.68 6.41 -5.10
N ASN A 274 -27.67 7.30 -4.13
CA ASN A 274 -27.20 8.69 -4.28
C ASN A 274 -25.87 9.01 -3.59
N LEU A 275 -25.16 8.00 -3.08
CA LEU A 275 -23.84 8.20 -2.47
C LEU A 275 -22.76 7.55 -3.37
N PRO A 276 -22.29 8.27 -4.38
CA PRO A 276 -21.41 7.72 -5.41
C PRO A 276 -20.02 7.31 -4.92
N TRP A 277 -19.63 7.66 -3.70
CA TRP A 277 -18.35 7.32 -3.08
C TRP A 277 -18.40 6.14 -2.12
N LYS A 278 -19.57 5.53 -1.88
CA LYS A 278 -19.64 4.29 -1.11
C LYS A 278 -19.12 3.13 -1.95
N SER A 279 -17.94 2.65 -1.60
CA SER A 279 -17.27 1.60 -2.36
C SER A 279 -17.64 0.19 -1.89
N TYR A 280 -18.04 0.05 -0.62
CA TYR A 280 -18.28 -1.24 -0.01
C TYR A 280 -19.11 -1.11 1.27
N SER A 281 -20.03 -2.03 1.48
CA SER A 281 -20.81 -2.13 2.70
C SER A 281 -20.98 -3.59 3.11
N SER A 282 -20.79 -3.86 4.39
CA SER A 282 -20.98 -5.20 4.96
C SER A 282 -22.44 -5.68 4.87
N ARG A 283 -23.42 -4.76 4.98
CA ARG A 283 -24.84 -5.10 4.82
C ARG A 283 -25.17 -5.50 3.38
N GLU A 284 -24.56 -4.86 2.40
CA GLU A 284 -24.73 -5.25 1.01
C GLU A 284 -24.08 -6.60 0.72
N LEU A 285 -22.94 -6.91 1.33
CA LEU A 285 -22.35 -8.25 1.22
C LEU A 285 -23.30 -9.32 1.76
N VAL A 286 -23.97 -9.07 2.89
CA VAL A 286 -25.00 -9.98 3.41
C VAL A 286 -26.19 -10.09 2.44
N ASN A 287 -26.66 -8.98 1.85
CA ASN A 287 -27.72 -9.01 0.84
C ASN A 287 -27.34 -9.89 -0.36
N GLU A 288 -26.13 -9.75 -0.88
CA GLU A 288 -25.66 -10.58 -2.00
C GLU A 288 -25.59 -12.06 -1.60
N LEU A 289 -25.10 -12.38 -0.41
CA LEU A 289 -25.11 -13.76 0.09
C LEU A 289 -26.51 -14.34 0.20
N LEU A 290 -27.49 -13.55 0.65
CA LEU A 290 -28.89 -13.99 0.73
C LEU A 290 -29.48 -14.27 -0.67
N VAL A 291 -29.11 -13.45 -1.67
CA VAL A 291 -29.53 -13.67 -3.06
C VAL A 291 -28.82 -14.87 -3.67
N MET A 292 -27.51 -15.00 -3.49
CA MET A 292 -26.71 -16.12 -4.01
C MET A 292 -27.17 -17.46 -3.45
N ASN A 293 -27.62 -17.49 -2.20
CA ASN A 293 -28.16 -18.70 -1.53
C ASN A 293 -29.66 -18.91 -1.78
N GLU A 294 -30.27 -18.18 -2.73
CA GLU A 294 -31.69 -18.28 -3.08
C GLU A 294 -32.67 -18.03 -1.90
N MET A 295 -32.19 -17.38 -0.83
CA MET A 295 -33.01 -16.99 0.32
C MET A 295 -33.82 -15.71 0.05
N ALA A 296 -33.40 -14.92 -0.91
CA ALA A 296 -34.07 -13.74 -1.41
C ALA A 296 -34.02 -13.69 -2.95
N SER A 297 -35.06 -13.11 -3.58
CA SER A 297 -35.13 -13.01 -5.04
C SER A 297 -34.32 -11.87 -5.65
N ASP A 298 -34.02 -10.86 -4.86
CA ASP A 298 -33.33 -9.64 -5.26
C ASP A 298 -32.79 -8.87 -4.03
N ARG A 299 -32.00 -7.81 -4.28
CA ARG A 299 -31.40 -6.97 -3.23
C ARG A 299 -32.43 -6.39 -2.25
N ASN A 300 -33.61 -5.96 -2.73
CA ASN A 300 -34.59 -5.31 -1.85
C ASN A 300 -35.26 -6.33 -0.92
N SER A 301 -35.60 -7.50 -1.43
CA SER A 301 -36.10 -8.61 -0.62
C SER A 301 -35.03 -9.13 0.34
N ALA A 302 -33.76 -9.14 -0.07
CA ALA A 302 -32.65 -9.50 0.79
C ALA A 302 -32.46 -8.50 1.95
N ALA A 303 -32.49 -7.19 1.68
CA ALA A 303 -32.40 -6.17 2.71
C ALA A 303 -33.54 -6.29 3.74
N THR A 304 -34.79 -6.51 3.25
CA THR A 304 -35.94 -6.75 4.13
C THR A 304 -35.78 -8.02 4.95
N LEU A 305 -35.27 -9.10 4.36
CA LEU A 305 -35.00 -10.34 5.07
C LEU A 305 -33.91 -10.15 6.13
N GLN A 306 -32.80 -9.50 5.78
CA GLN A 306 -31.68 -9.23 6.67
C GLN A 306 -32.13 -8.48 7.95
N GLU A 307 -33.03 -7.50 7.83
CA GLU A 307 -33.58 -6.77 8.99
C GLU A 307 -34.42 -7.65 9.92
N ASN A 308 -34.91 -8.77 9.43
CA ASN A 308 -35.73 -9.70 10.21
C ASN A 308 -34.93 -10.92 10.72
N LEU A 309 -33.72 -11.14 10.24
CA LEU A 309 -32.84 -12.19 10.74
C LEU A 309 -32.27 -11.79 12.12
N SER A 310 -32.10 -12.79 12.97
CA SER A 310 -31.38 -12.60 14.21
C SER A 310 -29.87 -12.46 13.95
N GLN A 311 -29.17 -11.79 14.84
CA GLN A 311 -27.73 -11.66 14.84
C GLN A 311 -26.99 -12.99 14.65
N LYS A 312 -27.47 -14.08 15.32
CA LYS A 312 -26.89 -15.42 15.17
C LYS A 312 -27.09 -16.01 13.79
N GLU A 313 -28.21 -15.72 13.13
CA GLU A 313 -28.46 -16.19 11.76
C GLU A 313 -27.59 -15.46 10.77
N ILE A 314 -27.40 -14.16 10.92
CA ILE A 314 -26.46 -13.36 10.11
C ILE A 314 -25.02 -13.85 10.31
N GLU A 315 -24.58 -14.01 11.54
CA GLU A 315 -23.24 -14.52 11.84
C GLU A 315 -23.04 -15.94 11.24
N ALA A 316 -24.02 -16.81 11.39
CA ALA A 316 -23.97 -18.17 10.84
C ALA A 316 -23.93 -18.17 9.30
N LEU A 317 -24.74 -17.34 8.63
CA LEU A 317 -24.71 -17.18 7.18
C LEU A 317 -23.31 -16.79 6.72
N MET A 318 -22.71 -15.79 7.33
CA MET A 318 -21.43 -15.24 6.92
C MET A 318 -20.26 -16.16 7.23
N ARG A 319 -20.25 -16.85 8.37
CA ARG A 319 -19.18 -17.79 8.72
C ARG A 319 -19.26 -19.11 7.97
N ASN A 320 -20.47 -19.58 7.61
CA ASN A 320 -20.65 -20.80 6.85
C ASN A 320 -20.44 -20.62 5.33
N ALA A 321 -20.53 -19.39 4.83
CA ALA A 321 -20.23 -19.10 3.44
C ALA A 321 -18.76 -19.48 3.11
N SER A 322 -18.54 -20.05 1.94
CA SER A 322 -17.19 -20.35 1.47
C SER A 322 -16.39 -19.07 1.21
N THR A 323 -15.09 -19.19 1.18
CA THR A 323 -14.18 -18.08 0.81
C THR A 323 -14.54 -17.47 -0.54
N ALA A 324 -14.91 -18.31 -1.52
CA ALA A 324 -15.32 -17.87 -2.86
C ALA A 324 -16.63 -17.06 -2.80
N GLU A 325 -17.65 -17.55 -2.09
CA GLU A 325 -18.93 -16.85 -1.94
C GLU A 325 -18.78 -15.47 -1.28
N ILE A 326 -17.99 -15.37 -0.21
CA ILE A 326 -17.68 -14.07 0.43
C ILE A 326 -17.01 -13.13 -0.57
N TYR A 327 -16.02 -13.62 -1.32
CA TYR A 327 -15.28 -12.77 -2.24
C TYR A 327 -16.11 -12.38 -3.47
N GLU A 328 -16.95 -13.29 -3.99
CA GLU A 328 -17.89 -13.02 -5.09
C GLU A 328 -18.96 -12.01 -4.65
N ALA A 329 -19.55 -12.18 -3.47
CA ALA A 329 -20.48 -11.22 -2.89
C ALA A 329 -19.82 -9.83 -2.73
N TYR A 330 -18.59 -9.77 -2.23
CA TYR A 330 -17.82 -8.54 -2.17
C TYR A 330 -17.62 -7.88 -3.54
N LEU A 331 -17.32 -8.67 -4.57
CA LEU A 331 -17.16 -8.14 -5.93
C LEU A 331 -18.48 -7.65 -6.54
N ALA A 332 -19.61 -8.31 -6.21
CA ALA A 332 -20.94 -7.93 -6.69
C ALA A 332 -21.40 -6.59 -6.08
N THR A 333 -21.02 -6.33 -4.82
CA THR A 333 -21.42 -5.11 -4.11
C THR A 333 -20.56 -3.89 -4.45
N LYS A 334 -19.44 -4.07 -5.16
CA LYS A 334 -18.59 -2.95 -5.53
C LYS A 334 -19.35 -1.89 -6.31
N THR A 335 -19.52 -0.75 -5.70
CA THR A 335 -19.81 0.46 -6.45
C THR A 335 -18.49 1.01 -6.98
N ASN A 336 -18.46 1.40 -8.21
CA ASN A 336 -17.27 1.71 -9.02
C ASN A 336 -16.39 2.89 -8.54
N THR A 337 -16.34 3.23 -7.25
CA THR A 337 -15.79 4.53 -6.84
C THR A 337 -14.46 4.49 -6.12
N ASP A 338 -14.15 3.48 -5.31
CA ASP A 338 -12.84 3.36 -4.65
C ASP A 338 -12.60 1.89 -4.29
N ASP A 339 -11.52 1.30 -4.80
CA ASP A 339 -11.16 -0.09 -4.50
C ASP A 339 -10.27 -0.23 -3.27
N MET A 340 -9.78 0.89 -2.72
CA MET A 340 -8.92 0.87 -1.55
C MET A 340 -9.72 0.75 -0.27
N LEU A 341 -9.52 -0.34 0.46
CA LEU A 341 -10.02 -0.47 1.81
C LEU A 341 -9.08 0.23 2.78
N ARG A 342 -9.64 1.06 3.66
CA ARG A 342 -8.89 1.87 4.62
C ARG A 342 -9.19 1.43 6.04
N PRO A 343 -8.22 1.59 6.97
CA PRO A 343 -8.45 1.33 8.39
C PRO A 343 -9.55 2.22 8.97
N PHE A 344 -10.41 1.65 9.80
CA PHE A 344 -11.54 2.34 10.43
C PHE A 344 -11.16 3.00 11.75
N PRO A 345 -11.66 4.22 12.06
CA PRO A 345 -11.51 4.84 13.38
C PRO A 345 -12.51 4.21 14.38
N ASP A 346 -12.23 2.95 14.74
CA ASP A 346 -13.13 2.06 15.48
C ASP A 346 -13.15 2.29 17.00
N GLY A 347 -12.35 3.23 17.51
CA GLY A 347 -12.21 3.53 18.92
C GLY A 347 -11.41 2.47 19.72
N ASN A 348 -11.06 1.35 19.12
CA ASN A 348 -10.29 0.25 19.71
C ASN A 348 -8.85 0.22 19.23
N LEU A 349 -8.65 -0.11 17.95
CA LEU A 349 -7.34 -0.10 17.30
C LEU A 349 -6.94 1.33 16.94
N LEU A 350 -7.82 2.02 16.24
CA LEU A 350 -7.66 3.42 15.88
C LEU A 350 -8.57 4.31 16.69
N SER A 351 -8.05 5.44 17.13
CA SER A 351 -8.82 6.47 17.82
C SER A 351 -9.94 7.02 16.93
N GLU A 352 -11.03 7.47 17.52
CA GLU A 352 -12.12 8.18 16.84
C GLU A 352 -11.65 9.48 16.18
N LEU A 353 -10.50 10.03 16.59
CA LEU A 353 -9.88 11.20 15.97
C LEU A 353 -9.21 10.93 14.61
N GLY A 354 -9.18 9.67 14.17
CA GLY A 354 -8.44 9.24 13.00
C GLY A 354 -6.93 9.20 13.23
N ILE A 355 -6.18 8.92 12.17
CA ILE A 355 -4.73 8.69 12.24
C ILE A 355 -3.98 9.98 12.61
N LEU A 356 -4.21 11.07 11.88
CA LEU A 356 -3.51 12.32 12.11
C LEU A 356 -3.86 12.92 13.48
N GLY A 357 -5.13 12.99 13.84
CA GLY A 357 -5.54 13.50 15.14
C GLY A 357 -5.00 12.68 16.31
N SER A 358 -4.82 11.37 16.11
CA SER A 358 -4.17 10.50 17.10
C SER A 358 -2.68 10.85 17.27
N LEU A 359 -1.96 11.07 16.17
CA LEU A 359 -0.55 11.45 16.21
C LEU A 359 -0.35 12.83 16.86
N GLU A 360 -1.21 13.80 16.51
CA GLU A 360 -1.16 15.17 17.08
C GLU A 360 -1.52 15.22 18.57
N SER A 361 -2.43 14.37 19.02
CA SER A 361 -2.84 14.31 20.43
C SER A 361 -1.82 13.58 21.33
N GLY A 362 -0.69 13.15 20.79
CA GLY A 362 0.34 12.42 21.52
C GLY A 362 -0.09 11.00 21.89
N PHE A 363 -1.05 10.45 21.14
CA PHE A 363 -1.62 9.15 21.42
C PHE A 363 -0.61 8.03 21.38
N ASN A 364 0.47 8.16 20.63
CA ASN A 364 1.47 7.13 20.50
C ASN A 364 2.84 7.67 20.26
N MET A 365 3.66 6.87 20.06
CA MET A 365 5.06 6.75 19.80
C MET A 365 5.66 8.05 19.26
N ASP A 366 6.46 8.71 20.04
CA ASP A 366 7.37 9.75 19.56
C ASP A 366 8.57 9.10 18.87
N VAL A 367 8.26 8.40 17.75
CA VAL A 367 9.28 7.74 16.93
C VAL A 367 9.62 8.62 15.71
N PRO A 368 10.86 8.56 15.20
CA PRO A 368 11.24 9.16 13.93
C PRO A 368 10.35 8.65 12.79
N ILE A 369 9.96 9.56 11.90
CA ILE A 369 9.12 9.25 10.74
C ILE A 369 9.81 9.74 9.47
N MET A 370 9.96 8.85 8.49
CA MET A 370 10.27 9.20 7.12
C MET A 370 8.97 9.09 6.30
N ILE A 371 8.67 10.12 5.50
CA ILE A 371 7.43 10.20 4.73
C ILE A 371 7.70 10.73 3.33
N GLY A 372 7.15 10.09 2.31
CA GLY A 372 7.42 10.53 0.95
C GLY A 372 6.40 10.11 -0.09
N THR A 373 6.62 10.59 -1.31
CA THR A 373 5.77 10.38 -2.48
C THR A 373 6.59 10.43 -3.75
N ASN A 374 5.98 10.02 -4.88
CA ASN A 374 6.56 10.16 -6.20
C ASN A 374 6.01 11.41 -6.90
N ARG A 375 6.79 12.00 -7.82
CA ARG A 375 6.39 13.24 -8.52
C ARG A 375 5.14 13.04 -9.39
N ASP A 376 5.04 11.92 -10.05
CA ASP A 376 4.01 11.63 -11.06
C ASP A 376 3.03 10.53 -10.62
N GLU A 377 2.74 10.41 -9.30
CA GLU A 377 1.88 9.38 -8.67
C GLU A 377 0.70 8.95 -9.54
N MET A 378 -0.03 9.94 -10.04
CA MET A 378 -1.30 9.72 -10.73
C MET A 378 -1.18 9.23 -12.17
N LYS A 379 0.00 9.32 -12.81
CA LYS A 379 0.16 8.83 -14.18
C LYS A 379 -0.18 7.35 -14.31
N LEU A 380 0.20 6.52 -13.32
CA LEU A 380 -0.13 5.10 -13.32
C LEU A 380 -1.65 4.86 -13.35
N PHE A 381 -2.38 5.59 -12.53
CA PHE A 381 -3.84 5.44 -12.40
C PHE A 381 -4.61 6.03 -13.58
N LEU A 382 -4.08 7.10 -14.19
CA LEU A 382 -4.68 7.77 -15.34
C LEU A 382 -4.56 7.00 -16.66
N LEU A 383 -3.72 5.98 -16.74
CA LEU A 383 -3.52 5.17 -17.96
C LEU A 383 -4.82 4.58 -18.53
N ASN A 384 -5.78 4.32 -17.67
CA ASN A 384 -7.08 3.74 -18.06
C ASN A 384 -8.17 4.79 -18.34
N ASN A 385 -7.87 6.08 -18.20
CA ASN A 385 -8.85 7.12 -18.48
C ASN A 385 -9.03 7.33 -19.99
N PRO A 386 -10.19 6.97 -20.59
CA PRO A 386 -10.39 7.02 -22.03
C PRO A 386 -10.42 8.45 -22.61
N ARG A 387 -10.57 9.46 -21.75
CA ARG A 387 -10.52 10.88 -22.14
C ARG A 387 -9.08 11.37 -22.31
N LEU A 388 -8.12 10.76 -21.59
CA LEU A 388 -6.69 11.12 -21.60
C LEU A 388 -5.86 10.21 -22.48
N THR A 389 -6.23 8.94 -22.57
CA THR A 389 -5.51 7.93 -23.36
C THR A 389 -6.42 7.27 -24.38
N ARG A 390 -5.82 6.64 -25.35
CA ARG A 390 -6.46 5.69 -26.26
C ARG A 390 -5.60 4.43 -26.37
N GLU A 391 -6.25 3.31 -26.55
CA GLU A 391 -5.55 2.05 -26.73
C GLU A 391 -5.25 1.81 -28.22
N PHE A 392 -4.01 1.46 -28.55
CA PHE A 392 -3.61 0.98 -29.86
C PHE A 392 -2.78 -0.30 -29.72
N LEU A 393 -3.26 -1.41 -30.25
CA LEU A 393 -2.67 -2.74 -30.06
C LEU A 393 -2.47 -3.08 -28.56
N ARG A 394 -3.44 -2.70 -27.75
CA ARG A 394 -3.41 -2.85 -26.29
C ARG A 394 -2.33 -2.04 -25.56
N ILE A 395 -1.73 -1.08 -26.22
CA ILE A 395 -0.73 -0.16 -25.68
C ILE A 395 -1.39 1.21 -25.51
N PRO A 396 -1.42 1.79 -24.29
CA PRO A 396 -1.98 3.12 -24.08
C PRO A 396 -1.13 4.17 -24.80
N ARG A 397 -1.81 5.13 -25.40
CA ARG A 397 -1.24 6.29 -26.09
C ARG A 397 -1.89 7.54 -25.54
N ILE A 398 -1.11 8.52 -25.17
CA ILE A 398 -1.59 9.83 -24.75
C ILE A 398 -2.34 10.49 -25.91
N ARG A 399 -3.52 11.05 -25.64
CA ARG A 399 -4.32 11.79 -26.64
C ARG A 399 -3.81 13.21 -26.83
N ASP A 400 -3.55 13.90 -25.73
CA ASP A 400 -3.04 15.25 -25.65
C ASP A 400 -1.99 15.31 -24.53
N LEU A 401 -0.74 15.60 -24.88
CA LEU A 401 0.36 15.57 -23.93
C LEU A 401 0.31 16.71 -22.93
N ASP A 402 -0.13 17.92 -23.36
CA ASP A 402 -0.24 19.06 -22.48
C ASP A 402 -1.33 18.82 -21.42
N LEU A 403 -2.50 18.33 -21.84
CA LEU A 403 -3.60 17.99 -20.94
C LEU A 403 -3.21 16.81 -20.03
N TRP A 404 -2.57 15.76 -20.56
CA TRP A 404 -2.07 14.63 -19.78
C TRP A 404 -1.17 15.09 -18.63
N ASN A 405 -0.15 15.88 -18.96
CA ASN A 405 0.79 16.38 -17.97
C ASN A 405 0.15 17.33 -16.97
N ALA A 406 -0.76 18.20 -17.40
CA ALA A 406 -1.46 19.12 -16.50
C ALA A 406 -2.36 18.37 -15.51
N VAL A 407 -3.22 17.47 -16.00
CA VAL A 407 -4.12 16.67 -15.15
C VAL A 407 -3.33 15.79 -14.19
N SER A 408 -2.32 15.07 -14.67
CA SER A 408 -1.49 14.21 -13.80
C SER A 408 -0.74 15.01 -12.75
N LYS A 409 -0.18 16.16 -13.10
CA LYS A 409 0.53 17.06 -12.17
C LYS A 409 -0.38 17.55 -11.04
N HIS A 410 -1.57 18.07 -11.36
CA HIS A 410 -2.47 18.57 -10.32
C HIS A 410 -2.96 17.46 -9.40
N ARG A 411 -3.28 16.28 -9.95
CA ARG A 411 -3.68 15.12 -9.15
C ARG A 411 -2.53 14.58 -8.29
N SER A 412 -1.31 14.51 -8.82
CA SER A 412 -0.13 14.10 -8.05
C SER A 412 0.25 15.12 -6.98
N ASN A 413 0.08 16.42 -7.25
CA ASN A 413 0.27 17.45 -6.25
C ASN A 413 -0.73 17.35 -5.10
N SER A 414 -1.99 17.03 -5.38
CA SER A 414 -2.98 16.76 -4.33
C SER A 414 -2.54 15.56 -3.48
N TRP A 415 -2.08 14.48 -4.11
CA TRP A 415 -1.52 13.34 -3.39
C TRP A 415 -0.35 13.74 -2.48
N LYS A 416 0.64 14.46 -3.05
CA LYS A 416 1.80 14.94 -2.27
C LYS A 416 1.39 15.79 -1.06
N TYR A 417 0.46 16.73 -1.26
CA TYR A 417 -0.01 17.58 -0.18
C TYR A 417 -0.56 16.76 0.99
N LEU A 418 -1.42 15.81 0.69
CA LEU A 418 -2.17 15.02 1.67
C LEU A 418 -1.36 13.89 2.31
N ALA A 419 -0.44 13.33 1.53
CA ALA A 419 0.40 12.24 1.99
C ALA A 419 1.69 12.70 2.67
N VAL A 420 2.18 13.92 2.37
CA VAL A 420 3.48 14.38 2.83
C VAL A 420 3.42 15.76 3.46
N ASP A 421 3.00 16.80 2.70
CA ASP A 421 3.20 18.19 3.13
C ASP A 421 2.32 18.56 4.33
N GLU A 422 1.04 18.20 4.30
CA GLU A 422 0.11 18.43 5.40
C GLU A 422 0.49 17.63 6.66
N PRO A 423 0.73 16.29 6.57
CA PRO A 423 1.18 15.50 7.72
C PRO A 423 2.47 16.00 8.34
N ALA A 424 3.50 16.25 7.53
CA ALA A 424 4.78 16.73 8.01
C ALA A 424 4.64 18.10 8.70
N GLN A 425 3.85 19.00 8.13
CA GLN A 425 3.59 20.32 8.72
C GLN A 425 2.82 20.22 10.05
N ASN A 426 1.79 19.37 10.14
CA ASN A 426 1.00 19.21 11.34
C ASN A 426 1.79 18.53 12.45
N LEU A 427 2.53 17.48 12.15
CA LEU A 427 3.39 16.78 13.10
C LEU A 427 4.50 17.70 13.63
N THR A 428 5.11 18.53 12.80
CA THR A 428 6.13 19.48 13.27
C THR A 428 5.54 20.63 14.08
N ARG A 429 4.33 21.09 13.76
CA ARG A 429 3.60 22.09 14.58
C ARG A 429 3.21 21.55 15.96
N SER A 430 2.92 20.25 16.07
CA SER A 430 2.66 19.59 17.36
C SER A 430 3.92 19.39 18.22
N GLY A 431 5.09 19.82 17.73
CA GLY A 431 6.35 19.78 18.45
C GLY A 431 7.27 18.60 18.08
N ARG A 432 6.94 17.79 17.10
CA ARG A 432 7.81 16.72 16.60
C ARG A 432 8.91 17.27 15.70
N SER A 433 10.12 16.80 15.88
CA SER A 433 11.30 17.28 15.13
C SER A 433 11.92 16.26 14.19
N ASN A 434 11.61 14.97 14.40
CA ASN A 434 12.25 13.87 13.68
C ASN A 434 11.37 13.41 12.50
N ILE A 435 11.00 14.34 11.63
CA ILE A 435 10.19 14.09 10.43
C ILE A 435 11.05 14.37 9.21
N TYR A 436 11.32 13.36 8.42
CA TYR A 436 12.13 13.42 7.21
C TYR A 436 11.24 13.18 6.00
N ALA A 437 11.20 14.13 5.07
CA ALA A 437 10.33 14.00 3.92
C ALA A 437 11.13 13.84 2.62
N TYR A 438 10.56 13.11 1.62
CA TYR A 438 11.18 12.95 0.31
C TYR A 438 10.17 13.05 -0.83
N ARG A 439 10.71 13.28 -2.06
CA ARG A 439 10.02 13.07 -3.31
C ARG A 439 10.93 12.35 -4.30
N PHE A 440 10.43 11.28 -4.87
CA PHE A 440 11.09 10.55 -5.94
C PHE A 440 10.69 11.14 -7.29
N ASP A 441 11.66 11.66 -8.04
CA ASP A 441 11.48 12.40 -9.29
C ASP A 441 12.04 11.68 -10.52
N TRP A 442 12.79 10.59 -10.35
CA TRP A 442 13.43 9.88 -11.46
C TRP A 442 12.44 9.47 -12.54
N ASP A 443 12.71 9.85 -13.79
CA ASP A 443 11.82 9.67 -14.94
C ASP A 443 12.56 9.35 -16.26
N ASP A 444 13.68 8.63 -16.17
CA ASP A 444 14.50 8.30 -17.35
C ASP A 444 14.09 7.00 -18.04
N GLU A 445 12.82 6.71 -18.08
CA GLU A 445 12.29 5.55 -18.78
C GLU A 445 12.53 5.66 -20.29
N PRO A 446 12.87 4.52 -20.91
CA PRO A 446 13.19 4.50 -22.34
C PRO A 446 11.93 4.64 -23.21
N ARG A 447 12.16 5.04 -24.45
CA ARG A 447 11.14 4.90 -25.49
C ARG A 447 11.04 3.45 -25.94
N LYS A 448 9.86 2.80 -25.76
CA LYS A 448 9.62 1.41 -26.16
C LYS A 448 8.30 1.30 -26.95
N TYR A 449 8.27 0.44 -27.98
CA TYR A 449 7.08 0.18 -28.81
C TYR A 449 6.45 1.45 -29.39
N GLY A 450 7.28 2.46 -29.69
CA GLY A 450 6.84 3.76 -30.19
C GLY A 450 6.13 4.64 -29.17
N VAL A 451 6.18 4.27 -27.88
CA VAL A 451 5.71 5.07 -26.74
C VAL A 451 6.90 5.68 -26.03
N ASP A 452 6.78 6.91 -25.66
CA ASP A 452 7.67 7.60 -24.75
C ASP A 452 7.20 7.31 -23.33
N LEU A 453 7.92 6.41 -22.61
CA LEU A 453 7.52 5.97 -21.28
C LEU A 453 7.76 7.05 -20.23
N LYS A 454 8.77 7.93 -20.41
CA LYS A 454 9.00 9.11 -19.56
C LYS A 454 7.74 10.00 -19.51
N ASN A 455 7.16 10.28 -20.69
CA ASN A 455 5.93 11.07 -20.74
C ASN A 455 4.72 10.30 -20.21
N LEU A 456 4.64 9.00 -20.48
CA LEU A 456 3.47 8.18 -20.11
C LEU A 456 3.44 7.84 -18.64
N LEU A 457 4.59 7.55 -18.02
CA LEU A 457 4.73 7.06 -16.66
C LEU A 457 5.45 8.05 -15.76
N GLY A 458 6.65 8.51 -16.17
CA GLY A 458 7.50 9.33 -15.31
C GLY A 458 7.74 8.69 -13.95
N ALA A 459 8.00 9.47 -12.93
CA ALA A 459 8.12 9.00 -11.55
C ALA A 459 6.73 8.58 -11.02
N ALA A 460 6.15 7.50 -11.57
CA ALA A 460 4.82 7.03 -11.25
C ALA A 460 4.77 6.34 -9.88
N HIS A 461 3.55 6.07 -9.39
CA HIS A 461 3.30 5.35 -8.16
C HIS A 461 4.03 4.01 -8.09
N ALA A 462 4.65 3.70 -6.96
CA ALA A 462 5.42 2.50 -6.66
C ALA A 462 6.77 2.34 -7.41
N PHE A 463 7.19 3.34 -8.21
CA PHE A 463 8.44 3.24 -8.98
C PHE A 463 9.71 3.42 -8.14
N GLU A 464 9.62 3.96 -6.93
CA GLU A 464 10.73 4.05 -5.98
C GLU A 464 11.05 2.70 -5.31
N ILE A 465 10.11 1.74 -5.25
CA ILE A 465 10.28 0.46 -4.53
C ILE A 465 11.51 -0.31 -5.03
N PRO A 466 11.73 -0.53 -6.34
CA PRO A 466 12.92 -1.21 -6.83
C PRO A 466 14.22 -0.51 -6.42
N PHE A 467 14.22 0.82 -6.28
CA PHE A 467 15.39 1.58 -5.84
C PHE A 467 15.66 1.40 -4.35
N VAL A 468 14.62 1.26 -3.54
CA VAL A 468 14.74 1.01 -2.10
C VAL A 468 15.15 -0.45 -1.82
N MET A 469 14.63 -1.41 -2.60
CA MET A 469 14.98 -2.83 -2.45
C MET A 469 16.30 -3.21 -3.13
N GLY A 470 16.77 -2.41 -4.09
CA GLY A 470 17.99 -2.65 -4.86
C GLY A 470 17.84 -3.71 -5.95
N ASN A 471 16.64 -4.22 -6.20
CA ASN A 471 16.41 -5.31 -7.13
C ASN A 471 15.76 -4.83 -8.44
N PHE A 472 16.49 -5.07 -9.55
CA PHE A 472 16.10 -4.64 -10.88
C PHE A 472 15.99 -5.78 -11.90
N ASP A 473 16.34 -7.00 -11.53
CA ASP A 473 16.51 -8.10 -12.49
C ASP A 473 15.30 -9.03 -12.55
N GLU A 474 14.55 -9.19 -11.47
CA GLU A 474 13.50 -10.21 -11.34
C GLU A 474 12.09 -9.68 -11.56
N ASP A 475 11.84 -8.40 -11.28
CA ASP A 475 10.53 -7.79 -11.46
C ASP A 475 10.20 -7.56 -12.94
N ALA A 476 9.03 -8.05 -13.35
CA ALA A 476 8.52 -7.85 -14.69
C ALA A 476 8.35 -6.36 -15.05
N LEU A 477 8.08 -5.48 -14.06
CA LEU A 477 7.92 -4.05 -14.25
C LEU A 477 9.25 -3.38 -14.60
N THR A 478 10.30 -3.65 -13.84
CA THR A 478 11.62 -3.02 -14.01
C THR A 478 12.23 -3.30 -15.38
N LYS A 479 12.03 -4.48 -15.96
CA LYS A 479 12.47 -4.82 -17.33
C LYS A 479 11.91 -3.88 -18.40
N TYR A 480 10.78 -3.21 -18.13
CA TYR A 480 10.12 -2.34 -19.11
C TYR A 480 10.42 -0.87 -18.89
N ILE A 481 10.52 -0.45 -17.64
CA ILE A 481 10.81 0.95 -17.29
C ILE A 481 12.31 1.26 -17.33
N LEU A 482 13.19 0.25 -17.29
CA LEU A 482 14.63 0.43 -17.31
C LEU A 482 15.23 0.09 -18.69
N SER A 483 16.42 0.60 -18.93
CA SER A 483 17.23 0.32 -20.10
C SER A 483 18.68 0.05 -19.71
N ARG A 484 19.40 -0.70 -20.55
CA ARG A 484 20.85 -0.91 -20.32
C ARG A 484 21.65 0.39 -20.30
N LYS A 485 21.13 1.47 -20.90
CA LYS A 485 21.84 2.75 -21.01
C LYS A 485 21.83 3.54 -19.72
N ASN A 486 20.76 3.43 -18.92
CA ASN A 486 20.59 4.15 -17.67
C ASN A 486 20.81 3.28 -16.43
N MET A 487 21.12 1.99 -16.60
CA MET A 487 21.22 1.04 -15.50
C MET A 487 22.30 1.39 -14.48
N GLU A 488 23.43 1.93 -14.91
CA GLU A 488 24.51 2.34 -13.99
C GLU A 488 24.06 3.50 -13.09
N GLU A 489 23.39 4.48 -13.67
CA GLU A 489 22.82 5.62 -12.93
C GLU A 489 21.69 5.19 -12.00
N VAL A 490 20.81 4.31 -12.48
CA VAL A 490 19.75 3.69 -11.66
C VAL A 490 20.33 2.98 -10.44
N LYS A 491 21.37 2.17 -10.61
CA LYS A 491 22.04 1.47 -9.51
C LYS A 491 22.70 2.45 -8.54
N THR A 492 23.30 3.51 -9.04
CA THR A 492 23.92 4.56 -8.19
C THR A 492 22.86 5.29 -7.35
N LEU A 493 21.74 5.68 -7.95
CA LEU A 493 20.63 6.29 -7.23
C LEU A 493 20.04 5.32 -6.20
N SER A 494 19.84 4.07 -6.58
CA SER A 494 19.37 3.01 -5.70
C SER A 494 20.28 2.80 -4.49
N GLN A 495 21.59 2.70 -4.69
CA GLN A 495 22.55 2.58 -3.59
C GLN A 495 22.45 3.76 -2.63
N SER A 496 22.27 4.99 -3.17
CA SER A 496 22.07 6.16 -2.33
C SER A 496 20.77 6.09 -1.54
N MET A 497 19.66 5.67 -2.16
CA MET A 497 18.38 5.51 -1.47
C MET A 497 18.45 4.40 -0.40
N MET A 498 18.98 3.22 -0.73
CA MET A 498 19.19 2.14 0.25
C MET A 498 20.03 2.63 1.44
N SER A 499 21.07 3.40 1.18
CA SER A 499 21.96 3.96 2.22
C SER A 499 21.20 4.91 3.17
N TYR A 500 20.31 5.76 2.66
CA TYR A 500 19.48 6.64 3.51
C TYR A 500 18.44 5.86 4.30
N TRP A 501 17.76 4.89 3.69
CA TRP A 501 16.78 4.03 4.37
C TRP A 501 17.41 3.22 5.49
N ALA A 502 18.59 2.67 5.23
CA ALA A 502 19.34 1.92 6.23
C ALA A 502 19.87 2.83 7.33
N GLU A 503 20.42 4.01 7.01
CA GLU A 503 20.90 4.96 8.04
C GLU A 503 19.75 5.39 8.96
N PHE A 504 18.59 5.67 8.38
CA PHE A 504 17.40 5.93 9.17
C PHE A 504 16.99 4.71 10.03
N ALA A 505 17.09 3.49 9.52
CA ALA A 505 16.83 2.28 10.30
C ALA A 505 17.83 2.08 11.44
N TYR A 506 19.09 2.47 11.27
CA TYR A 506 20.09 2.46 12.34
C TYR A 506 19.82 3.54 13.40
N ASN A 507 19.68 4.80 12.99
CA ASN A 507 19.81 5.94 13.87
C ASN A 507 18.54 6.80 14.02
N GLY A 508 17.52 6.59 13.18
CA GLY A 508 16.32 7.45 13.14
C GLY A 508 16.54 8.80 12.46
N ASP A 509 17.71 8.99 11.88
CA ASP A 509 18.11 10.16 11.08
C ASP A 509 18.81 9.66 9.81
N PRO A 510 18.34 9.97 8.59
CA PRO A 510 18.99 9.55 7.37
C PRO A 510 20.31 10.28 7.09
N ASP A 511 20.55 11.44 7.72
CA ASP A 511 21.76 12.28 7.67
C ASP A 511 22.37 12.33 6.25
N LYS A 512 23.56 11.77 6.08
CA LYS A 512 24.32 11.66 4.81
C LYS A 512 24.45 10.21 4.33
N GLY A 513 23.52 9.37 4.72
CA GLY A 513 23.56 7.93 4.47
C GLY A 513 24.64 7.19 5.27
N ARG A 514 24.71 5.88 5.12
CA ARG A 514 25.57 4.98 5.92
C ARG A 514 27.06 5.36 5.92
N GLU A 515 27.57 5.85 4.79
CA GLU A 515 28.98 6.23 4.64
C GLU A 515 29.24 7.71 4.96
N GLY A 516 28.23 8.51 5.23
CA GLY A 516 28.34 9.92 5.55
C GLY A 516 28.81 10.82 4.39
N ASN A 517 28.66 10.37 3.15
CA ASN A 517 29.17 11.03 1.94
C ASN A 517 28.09 11.56 0.99
N LEU A 518 26.81 11.33 1.30
CA LEU A 518 25.68 11.78 0.49
C LEU A 518 25.24 13.21 0.86
N THR A 519 24.21 13.72 0.17
CA THR A 519 23.56 14.99 0.51
C THR A 519 22.99 14.92 1.93
N ASP A 520 23.26 15.91 2.76
CA ASP A 520 22.77 15.99 4.13
C ASP A 520 21.24 16.16 4.14
N TRP A 521 20.51 15.10 4.50
CA TRP A 521 19.04 15.08 4.52
C TRP A 521 18.54 15.69 5.82
N LYS A 522 18.04 16.91 5.74
CA LYS A 522 17.53 17.65 6.91
C LYS A 522 16.10 17.28 7.22
N ALA A 523 15.78 17.23 8.51
CA ALA A 523 14.41 17.10 8.98
C ALA A 523 13.55 18.27 8.46
N TRP A 524 12.24 18.02 8.32
CA TRP A 524 11.27 19.03 7.92
C TRP A 524 11.29 20.23 8.87
N ASP A 525 11.64 21.41 8.35
CA ASP A 525 11.62 22.66 9.13
C ASP A 525 10.38 23.48 8.73
N PRO A 526 9.43 23.75 9.64
CA PRO A 526 8.20 24.49 9.33
C PRO A 526 8.46 25.97 8.99
N GLY A 527 9.67 26.49 9.24
CA GLY A 527 10.05 27.88 8.97
C GLY A 527 9.96 28.25 7.48
N LYS A 528 9.60 29.50 7.21
CA LYS A 528 9.55 30.02 5.83
C LYS A 528 10.94 30.01 5.19
N GLY A 529 11.05 29.45 3.98
CA GLY A 529 12.30 29.36 3.22
C GLY A 529 13.31 28.36 3.77
N ARG A 530 12.93 27.57 4.78
CA ARG A 530 13.72 26.46 5.31
C ARG A 530 13.51 25.20 4.50
N GLU A 531 14.44 24.28 4.55
CA GLU A 531 14.38 23.00 3.86
C GLU A 531 13.23 22.13 4.35
N LYS A 532 12.58 21.45 3.44
CA LYS A 532 11.38 20.65 3.69
C LYS A 532 11.60 19.18 3.39
N TYR A 533 12.08 18.86 2.20
CA TYR A 533 12.25 17.49 1.78
C TYR A 533 13.42 17.33 0.81
N ILE A 534 13.92 16.10 0.73
CA ILE A 534 14.92 15.70 -0.26
C ILE A 534 14.23 15.23 -1.55
N ILE A 535 14.86 15.50 -2.69
CA ILE A 535 14.45 15.01 -4.00
C ILE A 535 15.46 13.96 -4.44
N PHE A 536 14.95 12.82 -4.92
CA PHE A 536 15.72 11.75 -5.56
C PHE A 536 15.47 11.78 -7.08
N ASP A 537 16.48 12.19 -7.83
CA ASP A 537 16.39 12.41 -9.26
C ASP A 537 17.67 11.96 -9.96
N SER A 538 17.61 11.84 -11.29
CA SER A 538 18.79 11.57 -12.09
C SER A 538 19.78 12.73 -12.04
N THR A 539 21.06 12.43 -12.23
CA THR A 539 22.14 13.42 -12.11
C THR A 539 21.95 14.59 -13.07
N HIS A 540 21.45 14.34 -14.29
CA HIS A 540 21.24 15.40 -15.29
C HIS A 540 19.98 16.25 -15.04
N ASP A 541 19.02 15.77 -14.25
CA ASP A 541 17.83 16.51 -13.80
C ASP A 541 18.01 17.11 -12.38
N GLY A 542 19.25 17.20 -11.90
CA GLY A 542 19.63 17.89 -10.67
C GLY A 542 19.99 16.98 -9.50
N GLY A 543 19.94 15.67 -9.64
CA GLY A 543 20.40 14.68 -8.68
C GLY A 543 19.70 14.74 -7.33
N ILE A 544 20.37 14.20 -6.31
CA ILE A 544 19.88 14.20 -4.93
C ILE A 544 20.09 15.57 -4.31
N ARG A 545 19.02 16.25 -3.90
CA ARG A 545 19.06 17.62 -3.39
C ARG A 545 17.93 17.93 -2.40
N MET A 546 18.21 18.79 -1.43
CA MET A 546 17.18 19.38 -0.58
C MET A 546 16.39 20.47 -1.31
N THR A 547 15.16 20.69 -0.89
CA THR A 547 14.29 21.76 -1.38
C THR A 547 13.50 22.42 -0.26
N ASN A 548 13.15 23.70 -0.43
CA ASN A 548 12.29 24.46 0.46
C ASN A 548 10.86 24.62 -0.08
N ASP A 549 10.55 23.99 -1.21
CA ASP A 549 9.21 24.01 -1.78
C ASP A 549 8.28 23.05 -1.02
N TYR A 550 7.03 23.48 -0.84
CA TYR A 550 5.96 22.66 -0.28
C TYR A 550 4.61 23.17 -0.76
N LEU A 551 3.60 22.33 -0.68
CA LEU A 551 2.25 22.67 -1.09
C LEU A 551 1.40 23.02 0.13
N THR A 552 0.44 23.92 -0.10
CA THR A 552 -0.69 24.18 0.80
C THR A 552 -1.97 24.06 -0.02
N GLU A 553 -3.10 23.97 0.65
CA GLU A 553 -4.40 23.93 -0.01
C GLU A 553 -4.59 25.13 -0.94
N GLU A 554 -4.29 26.33 -0.46
CA GLU A 554 -4.43 27.56 -1.24
C GLU A 554 -3.54 27.54 -2.50
N LYS A 555 -2.30 27.04 -2.36
CA LYS A 555 -1.39 26.89 -3.51
C LYS A 555 -1.93 25.89 -4.54
N LEU A 556 -2.51 24.79 -4.11
CA LEU A 556 -3.12 23.79 -5.00
C LEU A 556 -4.26 24.40 -5.80
N ILE A 557 -5.16 25.12 -5.13
CA ILE A 557 -6.31 25.80 -5.74
C ILE A 557 -5.84 26.87 -6.72
N GLU A 558 -4.89 27.73 -6.32
CA GLU A 558 -4.33 28.77 -7.17
C GLU A 558 -3.64 28.19 -8.42
N MET A 559 -2.80 27.15 -8.25
CA MET A 559 -2.13 26.49 -9.36
C MET A 559 -3.13 25.91 -10.36
N LEU A 560 -4.19 25.26 -9.88
CA LEU A 560 -5.23 24.69 -10.73
C LEU A 560 -6.04 25.80 -11.44
N ALA A 561 -6.43 26.85 -10.71
CA ALA A 561 -7.19 27.96 -11.27
C ALA A 561 -6.45 28.65 -12.42
N THR A 562 -5.14 28.87 -12.25
CA THR A 562 -4.31 29.64 -13.20
C THR A 562 -3.69 28.79 -14.31
N ASP A 563 -3.80 27.46 -14.27
CA ASP A 563 -3.23 26.61 -15.32
C ASP A 563 -3.98 26.75 -16.64
N ASN A 564 -3.30 27.32 -17.64
CA ASN A 564 -3.86 27.56 -18.98
C ASN A 564 -3.76 26.33 -19.91
N LYS A 565 -3.11 25.24 -19.48
CA LYS A 565 -3.07 23.97 -20.21
C LYS A 565 -4.40 23.21 -20.06
N ILE A 566 -5.16 23.49 -19.03
CA ILE A 566 -6.50 22.96 -18.81
C ILE A 566 -7.51 24.05 -19.24
N GLN A 567 -7.88 24.03 -20.52
CA GLN A 567 -8.81 25.01 -21.08
C GLN A 567 -10.27 24.70 -20.76
N ASP A 568 -10.65 23.43 -20.73
CA ASP A 568 -11.98 23.00 -20.32
C ASP A 568 -12.11 23.09 -18.80
N TYR A 569 -12.96 24.00 -18.38
CA TYR A 569 -13.22 24.28 -16.97
C TYR A 569 -13.76 23.07 -16.21
N LYS A 570 -14.51 22.21 -16.88
CA LYS A 570 -15.02 20.97 -16.32
C LYS A 570 -13.90 20.08 -15.76
N TRP A 571 -12.74 20.00 -16.46
CA TRP A 571 -11.58 19.30 -15.96
C TRP A 571 -11.04 19.89 -14.65
N LYS A 572 -11.00 21.20 -14.51
CA LYS A 572 -10.53 21.84 -13.27
C LYS A 572 -11.42 21.50 -12.09
N CYS A 573 -12.73 21.55 -12.29
CA CYS A 573 -13.70 21.18 -11.27
C CYS A 573 -13.62 19.71 -10.89
N GLU A 574 -13.45 18.82 -11.88
CA GLU A 574 -13.29 17.39 -11.64
C GLU A 574 -12.00 17.07 -10.86
N ILE A 575 -10.90 17.77 -11.16
CA ILE A 575 -9.63 17.62 -10.43
C ILE A 575 -9.80 18.07 -8.97
N LEU A 576 -10.47 19.20 -8.74
CA LEU A 576 -10.73 19.73 -7.41
C LEU A 576 -11.66 18.81 -6.62
N ASP A 577 -12.78 18.37 -7.22
CA ASP A 577 -13.71 17.43 -6.58
C ASP A 577 -13.04 16.10 -6.22
N ALA A 578 -12.18 15.59 -7.09
CA ALA A 578 -11.40 14.40 -6.78
C ALA A 578 -10.42 14.62 -5.62
N ALA A 579 -9.78 15.79 -5.52
CA ALA A 579 -8.96 16.13 -4.38
C ALA A 579 -9.79 16.19 -3.08
N ILE A 580 -10.97 16.77 -3.12
CA ILE A 580 -11.91 16.83 -2.00
C ILE A 580 -12.39 15.42 -1.61
N MET A 581 -12.77 14.59 -2.58
CA MET A 581 -13.24 13.23 -2.32
C MET A 581 -12.21 12.35 -1.59
N PHE A 582 -10.94 12.49 -1.96
CA PHE A 582 -9.90 11.71 -1.30
C PHE A 582 -9.61 12.18 0.13
N ASP A 583 -10.01 13.42 0.48
CA ASP A 583 -9.37 14.09 1.60
C ASP A 583 -10.26 14.83 2.57
N HIS A 584 -11.56 14.90 2.32
CA HIS A 584 -12.42 15.84 3.06
C HIS A 584 -11.86 17.27 3.10
N LEU A 585 -10.92 17.61 2.18
CA LEU A 585 -10.48 18.97 2.00
C LEU A 585 -11.69 19.80 1.62
N THR A 586 -12.05 20.64 2.52
CA THR A 586 -13.01 21.70 2.36
C THR A 586 -14.36 21.32 1.73
N THR A 587 -15.34 21.67 2.43
CA THR A 587 -16.76 21.61 2.15
C THR A 587 -17.12 22.03 0.71
N GLN A 588 -18.31 21.68 0.29
CA GLN A 588 -19.02 22.22 -0.90
C GLN A 588 -18.78 23.72 -1.13
N ASN A 589 -18.41 24.47 -0.09
CA ASN A 589 -18.09 25.89 -0.16
C ASN A 589 -16.86 26.19 -1.04
N VAL A 590 -15.80 25.36 -1.03
CA VAL A 590 -14.64 25.59 -1.91
C VAL A 590 -14.98 25.31 -3.37
N LEU A 591 -15.78 24.28 -3.65
CA LEU A 591 -16.29 24.03 -4.99
C LEU A 591 -17.17 25.21 -5.46
N ASN A 592 -18.01 25.74 -4.57
CA ASN A 592 -18.90 26.87 -4.88
C ASN A 592 -18.13 28.18 -5.07
N ASP A 593 -17.06 28.36 -4.31
CA ASP A 593 -16.23 29.58 -4.37
C ASP A 593 -15.16 29.50 -5.47
N PHE A 594 -14.80 28.28 -5.91
CA PHE A 594 -13.84 28.10 -6.97
C PHE A 594 -14.32 28.76 -8.27
N ASN A 595 -13.57 29.74 -8.74
CA ASN A 595 -13.81 30.48 -9.97
C ASN A 595 -15.26 31.03 -10.14
N ASN A 596 -15.77 31.72 -9.14
CA ASN A 596 -17.10 32.36 -9.18
C ASN A 596 -18.26 31.37 -9.42
N ASN A 597 -18.29 30.27 -8.72
CA ASN A 597 -19.35 29.25 -8.74
C ASN A 597 -19.50 28.45 -10.04
N GLN A 598 -18.50 28.42 -10.91
CA GLN A 598 -18.57 27.63 -12.15
C GLN A 598 -18.57 26.11 -11.93
N CYS A 599 -18.22 25.65 -10.72
CA CYS A 599 -18.30 24.23 -10.35
C CYS A 599 -19.63 23.84 -9.67
N SER A 600 -20.55 24.80 -9.43
CA SER A 600 -21.85 24.55 -8.78
C SER A 600 -22.75 23.59 -9.58
N ASP A 601 -22.56 23.54 -10.91
CA ASP A 601 -23.31 22.68 -11.82
C ASP A 601 -22.77 21.26 -11.94
N LEU A 602 -21.67 20.94 -11.25
CA LEU A 602 -21.18 19.57 -11.15
C LEU A 602 -22.07 18.80 -10.18
N ASP A 603 -22.96 18.01 -10.75
CA ASP A 603 -23.68 17.01 -9.97
C ASP A 603 -22.67 15.96 -9.47
N PRO A 604 -22.48 15.80 -8.16
CA PRO A 604 -21.60 14.78 -7.58
C PRO A 604 -21.95 13.35 -8.01
N SER A 605 -23.16 13.10 -8.50
CA SER A 605 -23.63 11.80 -9.00
C SER A 605 -23.29 11.52 -10.46
N THR A 606 -22.65 12.48 -11.20
CA THR A 606 -22.58 12.44 -12.66
C THR A 606 -21.35 11.82 -13.31
N GLU A 607 -21.51 11.65 -14.62
CA GLU A 607 -20.73 10.94 -15.65
C GLU A 607 -19.21 10.95 -15.52
N TRP A 608 -18.55 11.99 -15.00
CA TRP A 608 -17.09 12.02 -14.93
C TRP A 608 -16.53 11.04 -13.91
N ARG A 609 -17.25 10.77 -12.80
CA ARG A 609 -16.88 9.76 -11.82
C ARG A 609 -16.94 8.36 -12.42
N LYS A 610 -17.86 8.11 -13.36
CA LYS A 610 -17.90 6.87 -14.14
C LYS A 610 -16.64 6.67 -14.98
N TYR A 611 -16.13 7.72 -15.62
CA TYR A 611 -14.90 7.64 -16.42
C TYR A 611 -13.64 7.40 -15.57
N TRP A 612 -13.63 7.88 -14.36
CA TRP A 612 -12.53 7.59 -13.43
C TRP A 612 -12.65 6.21 -12.81
N TYR A 613 -13.86 5.66 -12.72
CA TYR A 613 -14.19 4.55 -11.84
C TYR A 613 -15.08 3.44 -12.47
N ASP A 614 -15.53 3.51 -13.74
CA ASP A 614 -16.42 2.51 -14.34
C ASP A 614 -15.66 1.42 -15.14
N GLU A 615 -15.68 0.16 -14.63
CA GLU A 615 -15.12 -1.00 -15.34
C GLU A 615 -15.95 -1.44 -16.57
N LYS A 616 -17.24 -1.13 -16.63
CA LYS A 616 -18.12 -1.64 -17.70
C LYS A 616 -17.88 -0.95 -19.03
N GLU A 617 -17.48 0.33 -19.01
CA GLU A 617 -17.12 1.08 -20.22
C GLU A 617 -15.65 0.84 -20.66
N GLN A 618 -14.83 0.21 -19.83
CA GLN A 618 -13.43 -0.14 -20.15
C GLN A 618 -13.29 -1.43 -20.98
N ARG A 619 -14.39 -2.07 -21.39
CA ARG A 619 -14.38 -3.37 -22.10
C ARG A 619 -14.18 -3.28 -23.62
N TYR A 620 -13.80 -2.11 -24.15
CA TYR A 620 -13.55 -1.98 -25.59
C TYR A 620 -12.12 -1.55 -25.91
#